data_3ba0f0e6b7da6754b3cffd55f187a14b
#
_entry.id   3ba0f0e6b7da6754b3cffd55f187a14b
#
_cell.length_a   1.000
_cell.length_b   1.000
_cell.length_c   1.000
_cell.angle_alpha   90.00
_cell.angle_beta   90.00
_cell.angle_gamma   90.00
#
_symmetry.space_group_name_H-M   'P 1'
#
loop_
_entity.id
_entity.type
_entity.pdbx_description
1 polymer ?
#
loop_
_entity_poly.entity_id
_entity_poly.type
_entity_poly.pdbx_seq_one_letter_code
_entity_poly.pdbx_strand_id
1 'polypeptide(L)'
;KDIQWSDEGIKSSYKFIQRLWLLNDNIMEEIARDHPKDSGQDTSRFTNLFIKKMTNNLSLFNYNVLVANLHELYNYLNKEIKNKYTKKTLEENYEKILTSMIPIIPHFAMECIEKNQFKINQVWPSYDEGLLEEKEVHFGVQINGKKRALIKMTKDLDENKVLDNIKYDKNIAKHLFSKKIRKTIFVKNKLINIII
;
A
#
# COMPACT_ATOMS: atom_id res chain seq x y z
N LYS A 1 -24.98 -10.56 11.17
CA LYS A 1 -24.34 -11.33 12.27
C LYS A 1 -24.41 -10.48 13.51
N ASP A 2 -24.96 -11.01 14.59
CA ASP A 2 -24.97 -10.34 15.87
C ASP A 2 -23.54 -10.15 16.37
N ILE A 3 -23.23 -8.91 16.76
CA ILE A 3 -21.92 -8.58 17.32
C ILE A 3 -22.01 -8.89 18.82
N GLN A 4 -21.26 -9.90 19.26
CA GLN A 4 -21.12 -10.16 20.68
C GLN A 4 -20.18 -9.13 21.30
N TRP A 5 -20.68 -8.41 22.29
CA TRP A 5 -19.89 -7.51 23.11
C TRP A 5 -18.93 -8.33 24.00
N SER A 6 -17.63 -8.02 23.95
CA SER A 6 -16.63 -8.68 24.79
C SER A 6 -15.61 -7.68 25.34
N ASP A 7 -15.23 -7.88 26.59
CA ASP A 7 -14.18 -7.06 27.25
C ASP A 7 -12.83 -7.14 26.52
N GLU A 8 -12.53 -8.30 25.93
CA GLU A 8 -11.31 -8.49 25.13
C GLU A 8 -11.34 -7.67 23.84
N GLY A 9 -12.50 -7.58 23.19
CA GLY A 9 -12.70 -6.74 22.01
C GLY A 9 -12.46 -5.27 22.31
N ILE A 10 -13.00 -4.77 23.44
CA ILE A 10 -12.80 -3.39 23.87
C ILE A 10 -11.33 -3.12 24.19
N LYS A 11 -10.69 -4.00 24.96
CA LYS A 11 -9.25 -3.86 25.29
C LYS A 11 -8.37 -3.87 24.03
N SER A 12 -8.71 -4.69 23.04
CA SER A 12 -8.00 -4.75 21.77
C SER A 12 -8.16 -3.46 20.97
N SER A 13 -9.38 -2.91 20.90
CA SER A 13 -9.67 -1.65 20.23
C SER A 13 -8.96 -0.48 20.92
N TYR A 14 -8.97 -0.43 22.25
CA TYR A 14 -8.25 0.58 23.03
C TYR A 14 -6.74 0.54 22.74
N LYS A 15 -6.11 -0.66 22.77
CA LYS A 15 -4.70 -0.84 22.41
C LYS A 15 -4.39 -0.41 20.97
N PHE A 16 -5.35 -0.60 20.06
CA PHE A 16 -5.17 -0.15 18.69
C PHE A 16 -5.18 1.37 18.59
N ILE A 17 -6.10 2.05 19.26
CA ILE A 17 -6.11 3.53 19.33
C ILE A 17 -4.81 4.08 19.94
N GLN A 18 -4.31 3.46 21.01
CA GLN A 18 -3.02 3.87 21.58
C GLN A 18 -1.87 3.75 20.58
N ARG A 19 -1.86 2.68 19.76
CA ARG A 19 -0.86 2.54 18.69
C ARG A 19 -1.01 3.58 17.59
N LEU A 20 -2.22 3.99 17.26
CA LEU A 20 -2.46 5.07 16.32
C LEU A 20 -1.94 6.42 16.85
N TRP A 21 -2.10 6.68 18.15
CA TRP A 21 -1.52 7.86 18.79
C TRP A 21 0.01 7.89 18.67
N LEU A 22 0.68 6.81 19.02
CA LEU A 22 2.13 6.70 18.88
C LEU A 22 2.58 6.88 17.43
N LEU A 23 1.83 6.31 16.48
CA LEU A 23 2.10 6.46 15.05
C LEU A 23 1.95 7.93 14.62
N ASN A 24 0.92 8.64 15.10
CA ASN A 24 0.75 10.07 14.84
C ASN A 24 1.96 10.88 15.28
N ASP A 25 2.44 10.66 16.52
CA ASP A 25 3.59 11.37 17.04
C ASP A 25 4.85 11.10 16.20
N ASN A 26 5.08 9.84 15.80
CA ASN A 26 6.19 9.47 14.92
C ASN A 26 6.08 10.13 13.53
N ILE A 27 4.89 10.22 12.96
CA ILE A 27 4.66 10.90 11.66
C ILE A 27 4.99 12.39 11.79
N MET A 28 4.58 13.03 12.87
CA MET A 28 4.86 14.45 13.10
C MET A 28 6.35 14.72 13.31
N GLU A 29 7.08 13.80 13.96
CA GLU A 29 8.54 13.89 14.04
C GLU A 29 9.20 13.80 12.66
N GLU A 30 8.74 12.91 11.78
CA GLU A 30 9.27 12.81 10.42
C GLU A 30 8.91 14.03 9.56
N ILE A 31 7.72 14.58 9.71
CA ILE A 31 7.32 15.85 9.07
C ILE A 31 8.26 16.98 9.50
N ALA A 32 8.63 17.04 10.80
CA ALA A 32 9.54 18.05 11.32
C ALA A 32 10.97 17.91 10.77
N ARG A 33 11.40 16.71 10.39
CA ARG A 33 12.75 16.45 9.82
C ARG A 33 12.92 16.96 8.40
N ASP A 34 11.85 17.08 7.63
CA ASP A 34 11.79 17.60 6.25
C ASP A 34 12.96 17.16 5.36
N HIS A 35 12.89 15.96 4.85
CA HIS A 35 13.93 15.41 4.00
C HIS A 35 13.93 16.04 2.60
N PRO A 36 15.10 16.36 2.03
CA PRO A 36 15.21 17.12 0.76
C PRO A 36 14.83 16.30 -0.49
N LYS A 37 14.70 15.00 -0.38
CA LYS A 37 14.34 14.11 -1.51
C LYS A 37 13.24 13.16 -1.07
N ASP A 38 12.27 13.03 -1.97
CA ASP A 38 11.06 12.25 -1.75
C ASP A 38 11.03 10.99 -2.62
N SER A 39 10.67 9.88 -2.02
CA SER A 39 10.21 8.66 -2.70
C SER A 39 8.68 8.60 -2.81
N GLY A 40 7.98 9.72 -2.59
CA GLY A 40 6.56 9.88 -2.25
C GLY A 40 5.50 9.35 -3.20
N GLN A 41 5.84 8.83 -4.38
CA GLN A 41 4.83 8.26 -5.29
C GLN A 41 4.07 7.09 -4.64
N ASP A 42 4.75 6.24 -3.88
CA ASP A 42 4.13 5.08 -3.26
C ASP A 42 3.19 5.49 -2.14
N THR A 43 3.55 6.51 -1.35
CA THR A 43 2.68 7.03 -0.27
C THR A 43 1.44 7.71 -0.83
N SER A 44 1.58 8.55 -1.84
CA SER A 44 0.43 9.20 -2.51
C SER A 44 -0.50 8.17 -3.14
N ARG A 45 0.05 7.14 -3.79
CA ARG A 45 -0.73 6.04 -4.34
C ARG A 45 -1.48 5.27 -3.25
N PHE A 46 -0.81 4.93 -2.15
CA PHE A 46 -1.44 4.24 -1.02
C PHE A 46 -2.56 5.08 -0.41
N THR A 47 -2.33 6.39 -0.20
CA THR A 47 -3.34 7.31 0.31
C THR A 47 -4.58 7.33 -0.59
N ASN A 48 -4.41 7.44 -1.90
CA ASN A 48 -5.52 7.42 -2.85
C ASN A 48 -6.29 6.08 -2.81
N LEU A 49 -5.58 4.95 -2.73
CA LEU A 49 -6.18 3.63 -2.58
C LEU A 49 -6.96 3.50 -1.26
N PHE A 50 -6.40 4.01 -0.16
CA PHE A 50 -7.05 4.02 1.14
C PHE A 50 -8.34 4.83 1.11
N ILE A 51 -8.31 6.06 0.56
CA ILE A 51 -9.51 6.91 0.42
C ILE A 51 -10.58 6.19 -0.42
N LYS A 52 -10.20 5.58 -1.55
CA LYS A 52 -11.13 4.80 -2.38
C LYS A 52 -11.78 3.65 -1.60
N LYS A 53 -10.99 2.88 -0.84
CA LYS A 53 -11.50 1.79 0.01
C LYS A 53 -12.45 2.32 1.08
N MET A 54 -12.08 3.42 1.75
CA MET A 54 -12.93 4.06 2.76
C MET A 54 -14.24 4.54 2.16
N THR A 55 -14.20 5.26 1.03
CA THR A 55 -15.40 5.74 0.32
C THR A 55 -16.36 4.60 -0.02
N ASN A 56 -15.85 3.54 -0.65
CA ASN A 56 -16.67 2.40 -1.06
C ASN A 56 -17.27 1.65 0.15
N ASN A 57 -16.48 1.41 1.18
CA ASN A 57 -16.95 0.65 2.34
C ASN A 57 -17.89 1.46 3.24
N LEU A 58 -17.74 2.79 3.30
CA LEU A 58 -18.71 3.68 3.98
C LEU A 58 -20.07 3.67 3.26
N SER A 59 -20.06 3.79 1.93
CA SER A 59 -21.32 3.77 1.14
C SER A 59 -22.08 2.45 1.26
N LEU A 60 -21.38 1.34 1.54
CA LEU A 60 -21.95 0.01 1.73
C LEU A 60 -22.17 -0.37 3.20
N PHE A 61 -21.87 0.52 4.15
CA PHE A 61 -21.92 0.25 5.60
C PHE A 61 -21.11 -0.97 6.04
N ASN A 62 -20.00 -1.27 5.37
CA ASN A 62 -19.10 -2.40 5.67
C ASN A 62 -18.13 -2.05 6.82
N TYR A 63 -18.61 -1.77 8.01
CA TYR A 63 -17.81 -1.30 9.15
C TYR A 63 -16.68 -2.24 9.56
N ASN A 64 -16.91 -3.55 9.49
CA ASN A 64 -15.86 -4.54 9.77
C ASN A 64 -14.68 -4.43 8.78
N VAL A 65 -14.96 -4.15 7.50
CA VAL A 65 -13.93 -3.93 6.48
C VAL A 65 -13.24 -2.58 6.69
N LEU A 66 -13.96 -1.54 7.13
CA LEU A 66 -13.37 -0.25 7.47
C LEU A 66 -12.33 -0.39 8.59
N VAL A 67 -12.65 -1.17 9.65
CA VAL A 67 -11.67 -1.47 10.72
C VAL A 67 -10.46 -2.21 10.18
N ALA A 68 -10.65 -3.19 9.30
CA ALA A 68 -9.54 -3.89 8.64
C ALA A 68 -8.69 -2.94 7.79
N ASN A 69 -9.30 -1.99 7.08
CA ASN A 69 -8.57 -0.96 6.33
C ASN A 69 -7.74 -0.03 7.24
N LEU A 70 -8.22 0.28 8.45
CA LEU A 70 -7.45 1.04 9.43
C LEU A 70 -6.22 0.25 9.93
N HIS A 71 -6.33 -1.06 10.11
CA HIS A 71 -5.18 -1.91 10.45
C HIS A 71 -4.18 -2.00 9.29
N GLU A 72 -4.65 -2.09 8.05
CA GLU A 72 -3.81 -2.06 6.85
C GLU A 72 -3.05 -0.72 6.75
N LEU A 73 -3.75 0.39 6.97
CA LEU A 73 -3.16 1.73 7.04
C LEU A 73 -2.06 1.82 8.10
N TYR A 74 -2.36 1.38 9.33
CA TYR A 74 -1.39 1.39 10.42
C TYR A 74 -0.11 0.62 10.04
N ASN A 75 -0.25 -0.59 9.52
CA ASN A 75 0.89 -1.42 9.14
C ASN A 75 1.71 -0.78 8.02
N TYR A 76 1.04 -0.18 7.03
CA TYR A 76 1.70 0.52 5.94
C TYR A 76 2.49 1.73 6.46
N LEU A 77 1.85 2.65 7.17
CA LEU A 77 2.49 3.86 7.65
C LEU A 77 3.62 3.56 8.63
N ASN A 78 3.44 2.62 9.55
CA ASN A 78 4.48 2.24 10.50
C ASN A 78 5.73 1.65 9.85
N LYS A 79 5.59 1.04 8.67
CA LYS A 79 6.71 0.58 7.85
C LYS A 79 7.33 1.72 7.06
N GLU A 80 6.48 2.52 6.40
CA GLU A 80 6.91 3.54 5.46
C GLU A 80 7.51 4.78 6.13
N ILE A 81 7.13 5.10 7.36
CA ILE A 81 7.67 6.23 8.11
C ILE A 81 9.20 6.16 8.33
N LYS A 82 9.79 4.98 8.13
CA LYS A 82 11.24 4.77 8.15
C LYS A 82 11.93 5.26 6.88
N ASN A 83 11.18 5.51 5.83
CA ASN A 83 11.67 6.07 4.58
C ASN A 83 11.74 7.61 4.70
N LYS A 84 12.54 8.21 3.82
CA LYS A 84 12.71 9.66 3.83
C LYS A 84 11.65 10.32 2.93
N TYR A 85 10.88 11.22 3.51
CA TYR A 85 9.84 11.96 2.81
C TYR A 85 10.02 13.47 2.99
N THR A 86 9.57 14.25 2.02
CA THR A 86 9.47 15.70 2.21
C THR A 86 8.32 16.02 3.15
N LYS A 87 8.46 17.09 3.92
CA LYS A 87 7.39 17.60 4.79
C LYS A 87 6.07 17.70 4.04
N LYS A 88 6.09 18.34 2.86
CA LYS A 88 4.90 18.54 2.03
C LYS A 88 4.17 17.24 1.70
N THR A 89 4.90 16.22 1.26
CA THR A 89 4.30 14.92 0.90
C THR A 89 3.64 14.25 2.09
N LEU A 90 4.30 14.25 3.26
CA LEU A 90 3.72 13.65 4.47
C LEU A 90 2.49 14.42 4.95
N GLU A 91 2.56 15.75 5.03
CA GLU A 91 1.44 16.60 5.47
C GLU A 91 0.21 16.41 4.58
N GLU A 92 0.36 16.55 3.25
CA GLU A 92 -0.77 16.44 2.31
C GLU A 92 -1.44 15.07 2.34
N ASN A 93 -0.65 14.00 2.47
CA ASN A 93 -1.20 12.65 2.53
C ASN A 93 -1.83 12.34 3.89
N TYR A 94 -1.18 12.75 4.97
CA TYR A 94 -1.65 12.45 6.31
C TYR A 94 -2.92 13.23 6.68
N GLU A 95 -3.03 14.50 6.25
CA GLU A 95 -4.27 15.28 6.37
C GLU A 95 -5.47 14.58 5.70
N LYS A 96 -5.28 14.10 4.47
CA LYS A 96 -6.33 13.35 3.75
C LYS A 96 -6.70 12.04 4.46
N ILE A 97 -5.71 11.33 4.99
CA ILE A 97 -5.92 10.10 5.76
C ILE A 97 -6.74 10.39 7.01
N LEU A 98 -6.35 11.37 7.83
CA LEU A 98 -7.07 11.73 9.05
C LEU A 98 -8.50 12.16 8.74
N THR A 99 -8.71 12.99 7.71
CA THR A 99 -10.04 13.40 7.28
C THR A 99 -10.93 12.19 6.91
N SER A 100 -10.37 11.19 6.22
CA SER A 100 -11.12 9.98 5.87
C SER A 100 -11.38 9.04 7.06
N MET A 101 -10.69 9.21 8.20
CA MET A 101 -10.93 8.45 9.43
C MET A 101 -12.06 9.02 10.30
N ILE A 102 -12.44 10.28 10.11
CA ILE A 102 -13.45 10.98 10.94
C ILE A 102 -14.75 10.18 11.09
N PRO A 103 -15.36 9.58 10.05
CA PRO A 103 -16.61 8.84 10.21
C PRO A 103 -16.49 7.57 11.07
N ILE A 104 -15.30 7.07 11.33
CA ILE A 104 -15.07 5.79 12.04
C ILE A 104 -14.55 6.04 13.45
N ILE A 105 -13.53 6.88 13.59
CA ILE A 105 -12.87 7.21 14.86
C ILE A 105 -12.74 8.74 15.00
N PRO A 106 -13.88 9.46 15.12
CA PRO A 106 -13.91 10.93 15.05
C PRO A 106 -13.02 11.59 16.10
N HIS A 107 -13.06 11.16 17.35
CA HIS A 107 -12.29 11.77 18.42
C HIS A 107 -10.79 11.73 18.16
N PHE A 108 -10.27 10.57 17.76
CA PHE A 108 -8.85 10.44 17.39
C PHE A 108 -8.49 11.32 16.19
N ALA A 109 -9.29 11.25 15.11
CA ALA A 109 -8.98 11.96 13.87
C ALA A 109 -9.02 13.48 14.06
N MET A 110 -10.06 14.00 14.72
CA MET A 110 -10.22 15.44 14.97
C MET A 110 -9.14 15.99 15.90
N GLU A 111 -8.84 15.29 16.98
CA GLU A 111 -7.77 15.65 17.92
C GLU A 111 -6.39 15.71 17.22
N CYS A 112 -6.08 14.72 16.36
CA CYS A 112 -4.86 14.74 15.56
C CYS A 112 -4.82 15.93 14.59
N ILE A 113 -5.93 16.22 13.90
CA ILE A 113 -6.02 17.36 12.98
C ILE A 113 -5.76 18.67 13.73
N GLU A 114 -6.39 18.86 14.89
CA GLU A 114 -6.24 20.06 15.71
C GLU A 114 -4.83 20.18 16.28
N LYS A 115 -4.32 19.13 16.95
CA LYS A 115 -2.98 19.09 17.54
C LYS A 115 -1.88 19.35 16.51
N ASN A 116 -2.04 18.81 15.30
CA ASN A 116 -1.05 18.93 14.22
C ASN A 116 -1.23 20.23 13.40
N GLN A 117 -2.19 21.08 13.75
CA GLN A 117 -2.51 22.33 13.05
C GLN A 117 -2.86 22.13 11.55
N PHE A 118 -3.40 20.97 11.21
CA PHE A 118 -3.92 20.73 9.89
C PHE A 118 -5.25 21.47 9.67
N LYS A 119 -5.56 21.76 8.41
CA LYS A 119 -6.86 22.38 8.09
C LYS A 119 -7.97 21.37 8.24
N ILE A 120 -8.99 21.73 9.02
CA ILE A 120 -10.23 20.94 9.04
C ILE A 120 -10.93 21.12 7.70
N ASN A 121 -10.73 20.16 6.83
CA ASN A 121 -11.44 20.14 5.55
C ASN A 121 -12.81 19.50 5.76
N GLN A 122 -13.89 20.28 5.60
CA GLN A 122 -15.27 19.77 5.73
C GLN A 122 -15.71 18.95 4.50
N VAL A 123 -14.83 18.83 3.51
CA VAL A 123 -15.08 18.10 2.27
C VAL A 123 -14.40 16.75 2.33
N TRP A 124 -15.14 15.70 1.97
CA TRP A 124 -14.57 14.35 1.86
C TRP A 124 -13.40 14.36 0.86
N PRO A 125 -12.24 13.77 1.22
CA PRO A 125 -11.07 13.80 0.36
C PRO A 125 -11.32 13.02 -0.94
N SER A 126 -11.01 13.66 -2.06
CA SER A 126 -11.02 13.01 -3.37
C SER A 126 -9.78 12.14 -3.56
N TYR A 127 -9.89 11.15 -4.43
CA TYR A 127 -8.77 10.31 -4.86
C TYR A 127 -8.60 10.41 -6.39
N ASP A 128 -7.35 10.29 -6.83
CA ASP A 128 -6.98 10.29 -8.24
C ASP A 128 -6.92 8.84 -8.75
N GLU A 129 -7.79 8.48 -9.68
CA GLU A 129 -7.82 7.14 -10.28
C GLU A 129 -6.55 6.84 -11.09
N GLY A 130 -5.93 7.85 -11.70
CA GLY A 130 -4.68 7.69 -12.44
C GLY A 130 -3.51 7.23 -11.56
N LEU A 131 -3.53 7.58 -10.27
CA LEU A 131 -2.55 7.10 -9.30
C LEU A 131 -2.82 5.66 -8.82
N LEU A 132 -4.04 5.15 -9.03
CA LEU A 132 -4.40 3.78 -8.63
C LEU A 132 -3.98 2.73 -9.64
N GLU A 133 -3.67 3.13 -10.88
CA GLU A 133 -3.17 2.20 -11.88
C GLU A 133 -1.80 1.65 -11.48
N GLU A 134 -1.74 0.34 -11.31
CA GLU A 134 -0.46 -0.34 -11.12
C GLU A 134 0.35 -0.30 -12.40
N LYS A 135 1.38 0.55 -12.43
CA LYS A 135 2.34 0.60 -13.55
C LYS A 135 3.29 -0.60 -13.56
N GLU A 136 3.43 -1.27 -12.41
CA GLU A 136 4.33 -2.41 -12.24
C GLU A 136 3.59 -3.60 -11.61
N VAL A 137 4.00 -4.79 -12.00
CA VAL A 137 3.45 -6.05 -11.50
C VAL A 137 4.58 -6.98 -11.04
N HIS A 138 4.29 -7.80 -10.03
CA HIS A 138 5.16 -8.88 -9.62
C HIS A 138 4.97 -10.09 -10.51
N PHE A 139 5.94 -10.33 -11.38
CA PHE A 139 5.91 -11.40 -12.36
C PHE A 139 6.57 -12.67 -11.82
N GLY A 140 5.80 -13.75 -11.74
CA GLY A 140 6.32 -15.06 -11.33
C GLY A 140 7.10 -15.71 -12.47
N VAL A 141 8.37 -16.07 -12.25
CA VAL A 141 9.16 -16.81 -13.23
C VAL A 141 9.32 -18.26 -12.79
N GLN A 142 8.88 -19.17 -13.64
CA GLN A 142 8.98 -20.61 -13.44
C GLN A 142 9.88 -21.24 -14.52
N ILE A 143 10.58 -22.30 -14.14
CA ILE A 143 11.34 -23.16 -15.07
C ILE A 143 10.91 -24.60 -14.81
N ASN A 144 10.39 -25.27 -15.84
CA ASN A 144 9.80 -26.60 -15.74
C ASN A 144 8.79 -26.71 -14.58
N GLY A 145 7.90 -25.71 -14.44
CA GLY A 145 6.86 -25.64 -13.41
C GLY A 145 7.34 -25.26 -12.00
N LYS A 146 8.66 -25.14 -11.75
CA LYS A 146 9.17 -24.72 -10.44
C LYS A 146 9.43 -23.22 -10.42
N LYS A 147 8.85 -22.50 -9.42
CA LYS A 147 9.09 -21.07 -9.20
C LYS A 147 10.57 -20.83 -8.91
N ARG A 148 11.20 -19.90 -9.67
CA ARG A 148 12.61 -19.55 -9.54
C ARG A 148 12.83 -18.11 -9.10
N ALA A 149 11.95 -17.20 -9.52
CA ALA A 149 12.03 -15.80 -9.14
C ALA A 149 10.64 -15.15 -9.10
N LEU A 150 10.58 -14.01 -8.44
CA LEU A 150 9.49 -13.05 -8.51
C LEU A 150 10.12 -11.71 -8.86
N ILE A 151 9.86 -11.22 -10.07
CA ILE A 151 10.51 -10.03 -10.62
C ILE A 151 9.48 -8.93 -10.79
N LYS A 152 9.83 -7.73 -10.34
CA LYS A 152 9.01 -6.53 -10.53
C LYS A 152 9.26 -6.00 -11.94
N MET A 153 8.20 -5.86 -12.74
CA MET A 153 8.27 -5.42 -14.12
C MET A 153 7.13 -4.47 -14.44
N THR A 154 7.29 -3.65 -15.48
CA THR A 154 6.21 -2.83 -16.01
C THR A 154 5.02 -3.69 -16.43
N LYS A 155 3.82 -3.24 -16.11
CA LYS A 155 2.57 -3.87 -16.51
C LYS A 155 2.43 -3.88 -18.04
N ASP A 156 1.70 -4.84 -18.55
CA ASP A 156 1.33 -4.99 -19.97
C ASP A 156 2.49 -5.26 -20.95
N LEU A 157 3.65 -5.72 -20.44
CA LEU A 157 4.71 -6.22 -21.30
C LEU A 157 4.25 -7.46 -22.08
N ASP A 158 4.70 -7.56 -23.32
CA ASP A 158 4.55 -8.76 -24.14
C ASP A 158 5.55 -9.86 -23.70
N GLU A 159 5.30 -11.09 -24.18
CA GLU A 159 6.11 -12.26 -23.82
C GLU A 159 7.59 -12.06 -24.15
N ASN A 160 7.91 -11.46 -25.28
CA ASN A 160 9.29 -11.27 -25.74
C ASN A 160 10.04 -10.31 -24.82
N LYS A 161 9.43 -9.17 -24.47
CA LYS A 161 10.01 -8.20 -23.53
C LYS A 161 10.19 -8.79 -22.13
N VAL A 162 9.22 -9.60 -21.67
CA VAL A 162 9.37 -10.32 -20.41
C VAL A 162 10.54 -11.31 -20.46
N LEU A 163 10.66 -12.10 -21.53
CA LEU A 163 11.78 -13.04 -21.74
C LEU A 163 13.14 -12.31 -21.75
N ASP A 164 13.22 -11.17 -22.42
CA ASP A 164 14.46 -10.39 -22.46
C ASP A 164 14.83 -9.85 -21.08
N ASN A 165 13.90 -9.32 -20.34
CA ASN A 165 14.16 -8.83 -18.99
C ASN A 165 14.63 -9.94 -18.02
N ILE A 166 14.04 -11.13 -18.08
CA ILE A 166 14.38 -12.22 -17.17
C ILE A 166 15.72 -12.90 -17.51
N LYS A 167 16.19 -12.84 -18.75
CA LYS A 167 17.51 -13.39 -19.13
C LYS A 167 18.66 -12.73 -18.36
N TYR A 168 18.49 -11.48 -17.94
CA TYR A 168 19.51 -10.73 -17.19
C TYR A 168 19.44 -10.97 -15.68
N ASP A 169 18.41 -11.64 -15.16
CA ASP A 169 18.33 -11.99 -13.73
C ASP A 169 19.31 -13.12 -13.41
N LYS A 170 20.21 -12.87 -12.46
CA LYS A 170 21.27 -13.81 -12.07
C LYS A 170 20.75 -15.18 -11.58
N ASN A 171 19.55 -15.21 -10.97
CA ASN A 171 18.95 -16.44 -10.46
C ASN A 171 18.36 -17.29 -11.59
N ILE A 172 17.91 -16.64 -12.67
CA ILE A 172 17.30 -17.29 -13.81
C ILE A 172 18.35 -17.68 -14.84
N ALA A 173 19.31 -16.78 -15.12
CA ALA A 173 20.35 -16.98 -16.11
C ALA A 173 21.11 -18.30 -15.90
N LYS A 174 21.47 -18.66 -14.66
CA LYS A 174 22.15 -19.92 -14.33
C LYS A 174 21.32 -21.17 -14.65
N HIS A 175 20.01 -21.10 -14.72
CA HIS A 175 19.14 -22.21 -15.07
C HIS A 175 18.87 -22.32 -16.59
N LEU A 176 19.04 -21.23 -17.32
CA LEU A 176 18.90 -21.15 -18.77
C LEU A 176 20.23 -21.35 -19.51
N PHE A 177 21.36 -21.24 -18.78
CA PHE A 177 22.69 -21.35 -19.38
C PHE A 177 22.82 -22.68 -20.17
N SER A 178 23.24 -22.60 -21.42
CA SER A 178 23.44 -23.73 -22.36
C SER A 178 22.22 -24.60 -22.62
N LYS A 179 21.00 -24.14 -22.29
CA LYS A 179 19.77 -24.91 -22.53
C LYS A 179 18.88 -24.25 -23.58
N LYS A 180 18.33 -25.07 -24.46
CA LYS A 180 17.39 -24.60 -25.50
C LYS A 180 15.99 -24.55 -24.94
N ILE A 181 15.34 -23.38 -25.02
CA ILE A 181 13.93 -23.21 -24.66
C ILE A 181 13.08 -23.99 -25.66
N ARG A 182 12.27 -24.94 -25.18
CA ARG A 182 11.35 -25.74 -25.99
C ARG A 182 9.98 -25.07 -26.12
N LYS A 183 9.48 -24.50 -25.04
CA LYS A 183 8.17 -23.88 -24.98
C LYS A 183 8.12 -22.86 -23.85
N THR A 184 7.33 -21.80 -24.05
CA THR A 184 6.96 -20.84 -22.98
C THR A 184 5.46 -20.89 -22.77
N ILE A 185 5.03 -20.76 -21.51
CA ILE A 185 3.64 -20.57 -21.12
C ILE A 185 3.58 -19.20 -20.45
N PHE A 186 2.96 -18.25 -21.14
CA PHE A 186 2.90 -16.86 -20.72
C PHE A 186 1.48 -16.49 -20.27
N VAL A 187 1.36 -15.95 -19.06
CA VAL A 187 0.11 -15.38 -18.54
C VAL A 187 0.38 -13.91 -18.25
N LYS A 188 -0.21 -13.03 -19.06
CA LYS A 188 0.00 -11.58 -19.01
C LYS A 188 -0.15 -11.04 -17.58
N ASN A 189 0.78 -10.20 -17.16
CA ASN A 189 0.82 -9.56 -15.81
C ASN A 189 0.87 -10.53 -14.62
N LYS A 190 1.17 -11.80 -14.82
CA LYS A 190 1.11 -12.80 -13.75
C LYS A 190 2.34 -13.70 -13.69
N LEU A 191 2.60 -14.47 -14.74
CA LEU A 191 3.71 -15.41 -14.73
C LEU A 191 4.18 -15.80 -16.13
N ILE A 192 5.40 -16.28 -16.19
CA ILE A 192 5.94 -17.03 -17.34
C ILE A 192 6.55 -18.33 -16.84
N ASN A 193 6.24 -19.43 -17.52
CA ASN A 193 6.86 -20.74 -17.29
C ASN A 193 7.66 -21.16 -18.51
N ILE A 194 8.96 -21.32 -18.35
CA ILE A 194 9.91 -21.70 -19.42
C ILE A 194 10.18 -23.19 -19.30
N ILE A 195 9.93 -23.92 -20.37
CA ILE A 195 10.18 -25.36 -20.50
C ILE A 195 11.46 -25.52 -21.32
N ILE A 196 12.45 -26.14 -20.72
CA ILE A 196 13.79 -26.40 -21.26
C ILE A 196 14.07 -27.89 -21.38
#